data_f8fd5f08e91a18f496613c298560fbc0
#
_entry.id   f8fd5f08e91a18f496613c298560fbc0
#
_cell.length_a   1.000
_cell.length_b   1.000
_cell.length_c   1.000
_cell.angle_alpha   90.00
_cell.angle_beta   90.00
_cell.angle_gamma   90.00
#
_symmetry.space_group_name_H-M   'P 1'
#
loop_
_entity.id
_entity.type
_entity.pdbx_description
1 polymer ?
#
loop_
_entity_poly.entity_id
_entity_poly.type
_entity_poly.pdbx_seq_one_letter_code
_entity_poly.pdbx_strand_id
1 'polypeptide(L)'
;MRLPLLPNSEEIDKEKTRNLVKLAVNQGINYFDTAYPYHQGKSEIIFGEIVKEENLRDKIYIADKFPVWEANKEEDFYRILDEQLNKLQTDYIDFYLLHAMDAERWEKVKNLNGIKFLENAKASGKIKHIGFSFHDNIDAFKKICDEYSGFEFCQLQYNYIDEDGEKRTQNPGMQGLKYAAQKNLGVIVMESLRGGLLANPPAEVKDIFANADNQRLPAEWALRYVWESQEV
;
A
#
# COMPACT_ATOMS: atom_id res chain seq x y z
N MET A 1 5.06 4.02 -2.87
CA MET A 1 5.97 3.81 -4.04
C MET A 1 7.41 4.15 -3.66
N ARG A 2 8.36 3.43 -4.20
CA ARG A 2 9.78 3.84 -4.20
C ARG A 2 10.03 4.64 -5.47
N LEU A 3 10.15 5.95 -5.36
CA LEU A 3 10.42 6.83 -6.50
C LEU A 3 11.92 6.83 -6.84
N PRO A 4 12.30 6.98 -8.12
CA PRO A 4 13.70 7.10 -8.50
C PRO A 4 14.35 8.32 -7.84
N LEU A 5 15.64 8.16 -7.49
CA LEU A 5 16.44 9.22 -6.90
C LEU A 5 17.46 9.74 -7.91
N LEU A 6 17.89 10.98 -7.72
CA LEU A 6 19.04 11.53 -8.42
C LEU A 6 20.32 10.75 -8.05
N PRO A 7 21.31 10.63 -8.94
CA PRO A 7 22.56 9.93 -8.66
C PRO A 7 23.24 10.45 -7.39
N ASN A 8 23.59 9.52 -6.50
CA ASN A 8 24.25 9.82 -5.20
C ASN A 8 23.49 10.83 -4.30
N SER A 9 22.17 10.85 -4.37
CA SER A 9 21.31 11.77 -3.65
C SER A 9 20.12 11.04 -3.03
N GLU A 10 19.52 11.62 -2.00
CA GLU A 10 18.22 11.22 -1.46
C GLU A 10 17.05 12.00 -2.10
N GLU A 11 17.36 12.89 -3.04
CA GLU A 11 16.36 13.67 -3.75
C GLU A 11 15.68 12.84 -4.85
N ILE A 12 14.37 13.01 -4.97
CA ILE A 12 13.58 12.36 -6.00
C ILE A 12 13.92 12.96 -7.37
N ASP A 13 14.24 12.10 -8.33
CA ASP A 13 14.33 12.46 -9.75
C ASP A 13 12.91 12.66 -10.30
N LYS A 14 12.44 13.91 -10.24
CA LYS A 14 11.07 14.27 -10.66
C LYS A 14 10.81 13.93 -12.13
N GLU A 15 11.77 14.18 -13.03
CA GLU A 15 11.59 13.92 -14.46
C GLU A 15 11.51 12.42 -14.75
N LYS A 16 12.38 11.63 -14.14
CA LYS A 16 12.32 10.17 -14.27
C LYS A 16 11.05 9.61 -13.66
N THR A 17 10.62 10.15 -12.51
CA THR A 17 9.34 9.77 -11.87
C THR A 17 8.16 10.09 -12.79
N ARG A 18 8.12 11.29 -13.39
CA ARG A 18 7.09 11.70 -14.35
C ARG A 18 6.99 10.71 -15.52
N ASN A 19 8.14 10.39 -16.14
CA ASN A 19 8.18 9.49 -17.27
C ASN A 19 7.68 8.08 -16.90
N LEU A 20 8.02 7.58 -15.71
CA LEU A 20 7.54 6.28 -15.22
C LEU A 20 6.03 6.29 -14.94
N VAL A 21 5.51 7.36 -14.32
CA VAL A 21 4.05 7.50 -14.07
C VAL A 21 3.30 7.53 -15.39
N LYS A 22 3.75 8.33 -16.37
CA LYS A 22 3.14 8.38 -17.71
C LYS A 22 3.18 7.02 -18.42
N LEU A 23 4.31 6.34 -18.36
CA LEU A 23 4.45 5.00 -18.95
C LEU A 23 3.46 4.02 -18.29
N ALA A 24 3.39 4.01 -16.96
CA ALA A 24 2.49 3.15 -16.20
C ALA A 24 1.02 3.39 -16.59
N VAL A 25 0.57 4.64 -16.62
CA VAL A 25 -0.78 5.01 -17.05
C VAL A 25 -1.07 4.58 -18.49
N ASN A 26 -0.13 4.80 -19.40
CA ASN A 26 -0.26 4.40 -20.80
C ASN A 26 -0.33 2.87 -20.98
N GLN A 27 0.22 2.11 -20.04
CA GLN A 27 0.15 0.64 -20.02
C GLN A 27 -1.07 0.11 -19.22
N GLY A 28 -1.97 0.98 -18.78
CA GLY A 28 -3.19 0.60 -18.09
C GLY A 28 -3.09 0.49 -16.57
N ILE A 29 -1.95 0.83 -15.97
CA ILE A 29 -1.83 0.90 -14.50
C ILE A 29 -2.55 2.15 -14.02
N ASN A 30 -3.53 1.98 -13.16
CA ASN A 30 -4.37 3.07 -12.67
C ASN A 30 -4.40 3.23 -11.14
N TYR A 31 -3.74 2.35 -10.37
CA TYR A 31 -3.64 2.44 -8.91
C TYR A 31 -2.24 2.87 -8.50
N PHE A 32 -2.13 4.00 -7.83
CA PHE A 32 -0.85 4.58 -7.38
C PHE A 32 -0.85 4.76 -5.87
N ASP A 33 0.11 4.10 -5.22
CA ASP A 33 0.23 4.04 -3.77
C ASP A 33 1.36 4.93 -3.26
N THR A 34 1.05 5.81 -2.33
CA THR A 34 2.02 6.62 -1.60
C THR A 34 1.80 6.53 -0.09
N ALA A 35 2.50 7.32 0.69
CA ALA A 35 2.28 7.47 2.12
C ALA A 35 2.99 8.72 2.65
N TYR A 36 2.46 9.26 3.73
CA TYR A 36 2.98 10.43 4.42
C TYR A 36 4.50 10.43 4.68
N PRO A 37 5.13 9.34 5.20
CA PRO A 37 6.56 9.33 5.48
C PRO A 37 7.44 9.01 4.27
N TYR A 38 6.89 8.65 3.12
CA TYR A 38 7.70 8.18 2.00
C TYR A 38 8.60 9.28 1.45
N HIS A 39 9.87 8.93 1.22
CA HIS A 39 10.90 9.88 0.80
C HIS A 39 10.96 11.12 1.71
N GLN A 40 10.92 10.90 3.02
CA GLN A 40 10.98 11.97 4.03
C GLN A 40 9.85 13.02 3.85
N GLY A 41 8.64 12.55 3.48
CA GLY A 41 7.46 13.38 3.26
C GLY A 41 7.38 14.06 1.89
N LYS A 42 8.35 13.81 0.99
CA LYS A 42 8.39 14.42 -0.36
C LYS A 42 7.59 13.64 -1.41
N SER A 43 7.24 12.36 -1.14
CA SER A 43 6.59 11.52 -2.14
C SER A 43 5.22 12.06 -2.55
N GLU A 44 4.39 12.46 -1.59
CA GLU A 44 3.06 13.04 -1.85
C GLU A 44 3.16 14.32 -2.68
N ILE A 45 4.12 15.20 -2.35
CA ILE A 45 4.33 16.49 -3.04
C ILE A 45 4.67 16.25 -4.51
N ILE A 46 5.72 15.47 -4.78
CA ILE A 46 6.21 15.22 -6.14
C ILE A 46 5.16 14.47 -6.97
N PHE A 47 4.47 13.50 -6.35
CA PHE A 47 3.42 12.77 -7.05
C PHE A 47 2.22 13.65 -7.36
N GLY A 48 1.77 14.48 -6.41
CA GLY A 48 0.67 15.43 -6.62
C GLY A 48 0.97 16.44 -7.73
N GLU A 49 2.19 16.99 -7.75
CA GLU A 49 2.63 17.89 -8.83
C GLU A 49 2.58 17.19 -10.21
N ILE A 50 3.09 15.95 -10.32
CA ILE A 50 3.07 15.20 -11.58
C ILE A 50 1.64 14.91 -12.02
N VAL A 51 0.77 14.46 -11.09
CA VAL A 51 -0.65 14.15 -11.40
C VAL A 51 -1.36 15.38 -11.96
N LYS A 52 -1.12 16.56 -11.36
CA LYS A 52 -1.72 17.82 -11.79
C LYS A 52 -1.14 18.30 -13.13
N GLU A 53 0.18 18.35 -13.27
CA GLU A 53 0.88 18.81 -14.47
C GLU A 53 0.52 17.99 -15.71
N GLU A 54 0.33 16.66 -15.55
CA GLU A 54 0.01 15.73 -16.63
C GLU A 54 -1.51 15.47 -16.80
N ASN A 55 -2.37 16.14 -16.01
CA ASN A 55 -3.84 15.97 -16.04
C ASN A 55 -4.27 14.50 -15.87
N LEU A 56 -3.73 13.84 -14.85
CA LEU A 56 -3.95 12.40 -14.62
C LEU A 56 -5.03 12.08 -13.59
N ARG A 57 -5.51 13.07 -12.80
CA ARG A 57 -6.35 12.81 -11.63
C ARG A 57 -7.57 11.93 -11.93
N ASP A 58 -8.23 12.16 -13.05
CA ASP A 58 -9.42 11.41 -13.46
C ASP A 58 -9.12 10.06 -14.14
N LYS A 59 -7.84 9.75 -14.34
CA LYS A 59 -7.37 8.52 -14.98
C LYS A 59 -6.81 7.51 -14.01
N ILE A 60 -6.59 7.93 -12.76
CA ILE A 60 -5.93 7.11 -11.75
C ILE A 60 -6.66 7.14 -10.42
N TYR A 61 -6.44 6.11 -9.65
CA TYR A 61 -6.77 6.04 -8.23
C TYR A 61 -5.54 6.33 -7.39
N ILE A 62 -5.69 7.20 -6.41
CA ILE A 62 -4.64 7.53 -5.45
C ILE A 62 -4.91 6.77 -4.16
N ALA A 63 -3.93 5.98 -3.73
CA ALA A 63 -3.92 5.40 -2.40
C ALA A 63 -2.90 6.14 -1.53
N ASP A 64 -3.33 6.58 -0.35
CA ASP A 64 -2.46 7.24 0.60
C ASP A 64 -2.72 6.74 2.02
N LYS A 65 -1.73 6.93 2.92
CA LYS A 65 -1.73 6.27 4.21
C LYS A 65 -1.54 7.26 5.35
N PHE A 66 -2.46 7.20 6.31
CA PHE A 66 -2.42 7.98 7.53
C PHE A 66 -1.33 7.45 8.49
N PRO A 67 -0.36 8.25 8.91
CA PRO A 67 0.69 7.86 9.83
C PRO A 67 0.17 7.80 11.28
N VAL A 68 -0.36 6.66 11.72
CA VAL A 68 -1.01 6.48 13.04
C VAL A 68 -0.12 6.90 14.20
N TRP A 69 1.20 6.75 14.08
CA TRP A 69 2.17 7.14 15.11
C TRP A 69 2.27 8.65 15.33
N GLU A 70 1.91 9.48 14.34
CA GLU A 70 1.93 10.94 14.42
C GLU A 70 0.73 11.53 15.16
N ALA A 71 -0.38 10.79 15.28
CA ALA A 71 -1.55 11.27 15.99
C ALA A 71 -1.34 11.18 17.51
N ASN A 72 -1.63 12.28 18.24
CA ASN A 72 -1.62 12.32 19.69
C ASN A 72 -2.99 12.70 20.27
N LYS A 73 -3.89 13.19 19.42
CA LYS A 73 -5.26 13.57 19.75
C LYS A 73 -6.16 13.48 18.52
N GLU A 74 -7.48 13.55 18.71
CA GLU A 74 -8.46 13.41 17.62
C GLU A 74 -8.23 14.42 16.48
N GLU A 75 -7.91 15.67 16.79
CA GLU A 75 -7.73 16.73 15.78
C GLU A 75 -6.55 16.47 14.85
N ASP A 76 -5.55 15.68 15.27
CA ASP A 76 -4.40 15.35 14.42
C ASP A 76 -4.82 14.54 13.19
N PHE A 77 -5.85 13.70 13.29
CA PHE A 77 -6.36 12.94 12.15
C PHE A 77 -6.86 13.85 11.03
N TYR A 78 -7.65 14.86 11.39
CA TYR A 78 -8.20 15.82 10.42
C TYR A 78 -7.11 16.69 9.83
N ARG A 79 -6.21 17.21 10.66
CA ARG A 79 -5.08 18.06 10.23
C ARG A 79 -4.17 17.33 9.25
N ILE A 80 -3.80 16.06 9.54
CA ILE A 80 -2.90 15.29 8.68
C ILE A 80 -3.60 14.95 7.35
N LEU A 81 -4.88 14.59 7.34
CA LEU A 81 -5.60 14.36 6.08
C LEU A 81 -5.63 15.62 5.22
N ASP A 82 -5.89 16.78 5.81
CA ASP A 82 -5.89 18.04 5.06
C ASP A 82 -4.50 18.39 4.53
N GLU A 83 -3.44 18.09 5.27
CA GLU A 83 -2.05 18.22 4.82
C GLU A 83 -1.75 17.28 3.64
N GLN A 84 -2.18 16.01 3.69
CA GLN A 84 -2.02 15.04 2.61
C GLN A 84 -2.74 15.47 1.33
N LEU A 85 -4.00 15.91 1.44
CA LEU A 85 -4.77 16.45 0.32
C LEU A 85 -4.08 17.66 -0.34
N ASN A 86 -3.54 18.57 0.48
CA ASN A 86 -2.78 19.72 -0.01
C ASN A 86 -1.49 19.30 -0.74
N LYS A 87 -0.72 18.36 -0.19
CA LYS A 87 0.50 17.83 -0.82
C LYS A 87 0.20 17.12 -2.15
N LEU A 88 -0.86 16.31 -2.18
CA LEU A 88 -1.32 15.60 -3.37
C LEU A 88 -2.04 16.51 -4.39
N GLN A 89 -2.35 17.77 -4.02
CA GLN A 89 -3.08 18.74 -4.83
C GLN A 89 -4.40 18.20 -5.37
N THR A 90 -5.18 17.53 -4.51
CA THR A 90 -6.46 16.91 -4.84
C THR A 90 -7.49 17.14 -3.73
N ASP A 91 -8.76 17.13 -4.08
CA ASP A 91 -9.85 17.31 -3.11
C ASP A 91 -10.22 15.99 -2.40
N TYR A 92 -9.78 14.85 -2.93
CA TYR A 92 -10.07 13.54 -2.35
C TYR A 92 -8.99 12.51 -2.64
N ILE A 93 -8.90 11.51 -1.75
CA ILE A 93 -8.08 10.31 -1.88
C ILE A 93 -9.01 9.12 -2.14
N ASP A 94 -8.71 8.30 -3.15
CA ASP A 94 -9.59 7.16 -3.51
C ASP A 94 -9.51 6.05 -2.46
N PHE A 95 -8.31 5.64 -2.08
CA PHE A 95 -8.05 4.56 -1.12
C PHE A 95 -7.24 5.09 0.06
N TYR A 96 -7.88 5.23 1.22
CA TYR A 96 -7.23 5.77 2.40
C TYR A 96 -6.99 4.71 3.44
N LEU A 97 -5.74 4.52 3.83
CA LEU A 97 -5.31 3.45 4.71
C LEU A 97 -4.81 3.98 6.06
N LEU A 98 -5.15 3.30 7.13
CA LEU A 98 -4.36 3.40 8.35
C LEU A 98 -3.02 2.72 8.12
N HIS A 99 -1.90 3.44 8.32
CA HIS A 99 -0.57 2.98 7.92
C HIS A 99 0.07 2.03 8.93
N ALA A 100 0.56 0.89 8.42
CA ALA A 100 1.37 -0.08 9.15
C ALA A 100 0.72 -0.52 10.48
N MET A 101 -0.54 -0.95 10.40
CA MET A 101 -1.31 -1.37 11.57
C MET A 101 -0.70 -2.60 12.24
N ASP A 102 -0.76 -2.57 13.55
CA ASP A 102 -0.47 -3.64 14.49
C ASP A 102 -1.47 -3.56 15.66
N ALA A 103 -1.34 -4.45 16.64
CA ALA A 103 -2.23 -4.47 17.80
C ALA A 103 -2.21 -3.17 18.62
N GLU A 104 -1.04 -2.56 18.82
CA GLU A 104 -0.86 -1.34 19.60
C GLU A 104 -1.47 -0.12 18.88
N ARG A 105 -1.16 0.04 17.60
CA ARG A 105 -1.70 1.14 16.78
C ARG A 105 -3.22 1.05 16.65
N TRP A 106 -3.77 -0.16 16.62
CA TRP A 106 -5.22 -0.33 16.62
C TRP A 106 -5.88 0.21 17.89
N GLU A 107 -5.33 -0.12 19.07
CA GLU A 107 -5.81 0.47 20.32
C GLU A 107 -5.69 2.00 20.32
N LYS A 108 -4.60 2.55 19.80
CA LYS A 108 -4.42 4.00 19.66
C LYS A 108 -5.49 4.63 18.76
N VAL A 109 -5.80 4.03 17.61
CA VAL A 109 -6.86 4.51 16.72
C VAL A 109 -8.20 4.56 17.41
N LYS A 110 -8.57 3.51 18.15
CA LYS A 110 -9.83 3.46 18.92
C LYS A 110 -9.88 4.53 20.02
N ASN A 111 -8.81 4.64 20.80
CA ASN A 111 -8.74 5.57 21.93
C ASN A 111 -8.76 7.05 21.51
N LEU A 112 -8.32 7.37 20.30
CA LEU A 112 -8.29 8.72 19.75
C LEU A 112 -9.43 9.02 18.77
N ASN A 113 -10.53 8.25 18.80
CA ASN A 113 -11.69 8.41 17.90
C ASN A 113 -11.33 8.33 16.39
N GLY A 114 -10.26 7.62 16.02
CA GLY A 114 -9.83 7.48 14.63
C GLY A 114 -10.85 6.79 13.73
N ILE A 115 -11.68 5.88 14.27
CA ILE A 115 -12.78 5.25 13.51
C ILE A 115 -13.80 6.31 13.11
N LYS A 116 -14.25 7.13 14.05
CA LYS A 116 -15.19 8.23 13.78
C LYS A 116 -14.64 9.23 12.77
N PHE A 117 -13.34 9.52 12.85
CA PHE A 117 -12.66 10.35 11.85
C PHE A 117 -12.77 9.74 10.45
N LEU A 118 -12.47 8.44 10.27
CA LEU A 118 -12.54 7.76 8.97
C LEU A 118 -13.96 7.83 8.37
N GLU A 119 -14.97 7.58 9.19
CA GLU A 119 -16.38 7.67 8.78
C GLU A 119 -16.77 9.09 8.36
N ASN A 120 -16.35 10.11 9.12
CA ASN A 120 -16.60 11.52 8.80
C ASN A 120 -15.86 11.94 7.52
N ALA A 121 -14.61 11.54 7.35
CA ALA A 121 -13.82 11.84 6.15
C ALA A 121 -14.44 11.20 4.90
N LYS A 122 -14.96 9.98 5.02
CA LYS A 122 -15.70 9.31 3.94
C LYS A 122 -17.03 10.01 3.65
N ALA A 123 -17.82 10.32 4.67
CA ALA A 123 -19.09 11.02 4.52
C ALA A 123 -18.94 12.41 3.90
N SER A 124 -17.84 13.13 4.19
CA SER A 124 -17.53 14.42 3.57
C SER A 124 -16.96 14.31 2.15
N GLY A 125 -16.68 13.09 1.67
CA GLY A 125 -16.13 12.85 0.34
C GLY A 125 -14.61 13.06 0.20
N LYS A 126 -13.90 13.43 1.28
CA LYS A 126 -12.45 13.59 1.28
C LYS A 126 -11.71 12.27 1.07
N ILE A 127 -12.30 11.15 1.44
CA ILE A 127 -11.82 9.80 1.13
C ILE A 127 -12.95 8.97 0.55
N LYS A 128 -12.65 8.03 -0.35
CA LYS A 128 -13.67 7.19 -0.99
C LYS A 128 -13.78 5.81 -0.34
N HIS A 129 -12.66 5.15 -0.13
CA HIS A 129 -12.58 3.81 0.45
C HIS A 129 -11.66 3.80 1.67
N ILE A 130 -12.10 3.10 2.73
CA ILE A 130 -11.38 2.98 3.99
C ILE A 130 -10.70 1.63 4.06
N GLY A 131 -9.39 1.62 4.34
CA GLY A 131 -8.61 0.41 4.52
C GLY A 131 -7.48 0.56 5.52
N PHE A 132 -6.62 -0.44 5.56
CA PHE A 132 -5.40 -0.40 6.38
C PHE A 132 -4.28 -1.23 5.75
N SER A 133 -3.04 -0.82 5.95
CA SER A 133 -1.87 -1.66 5.71
C SER A 133 -1.43 -2.31 7.01
N PHE A 134 -0.92 -3.52 6.95
CA PHE A 134 -0.74 -4.34 8.14
C PHE A 134 0.65 -4.98 8.21
N HIS A 135 1.25 -4.97 9.42
CA HIS A 135 2.56 -5.52 9.72
C HIS A 135 2.61 -6.14 11.13
N ASP A 136 1.82 -7.18 11.36
CA ASP A 136 1.83 -7.92 12.61
C ASP A 136 1.37 -9.38 12.37
N ASN A 137 1.12 -10.14 13.40
CA ASN A 137 0.68 -11.53 13.34
C ASN A 137 -0.80 -11.67 12.98
N ILE A 138 -1.22 -12.89 12.67
CA ILE A 138 -2.58 -13.21 12.24
C ILE A 138 -3.64 -12.90 13.31
N ASP A 139 -3.32 -13.02 14.59
CA ASP A 139 -4.29 -12.77 15.66
C ASP A 139 -4.62 -11.28 15.76
N ALA A 140 -3.62 -10.41 15.65
CA ALA A 140 -3.82 -8.96 15.57
C ALA A 140 -4.60 -8.57 14.31
N PHE A 141 -4.34 -9.22 13.17
CA PHE A 141 -5.09 -8.99 11.94
C PHE A 141 -6.58 -9.31 12.09
N LYS A 142 -6.89 -10.51 12.63
CA LYS A 142 -8.27 -10.93 12.89
C LYS A 142 -8.98 -9.95 13.84
N LYS A 143 -8.30 -9.56 14.92
CA LYS A 143 -8.87 -8.60 15.88
C LYS A 143 -9.28 -7.30 15.20
N ILE A 144 -8.43 -6.69 14.37
CA ILE A 144 -8.74 -5.46 13.65
C ILE A 144 -9.95 -5.64 12.74
N CYS A 145 -9.98 -6.72 11.96
CA CYS A 145 -11.09 -7.02 11.05
C CYS A 145 -12.42 -7.32 11.78
N ASP A 146 -12.36 -7.90 12.98
CA ASP A 146 -13.55 -8.27 13.76
C ASP A 146 -14.13 -7.08 14.53
N GLU A 147 -13.29 -6.18 15.00
CA GLU A 147 -13.70 -5.02 15.81
C GLU A 147 -14.27 -3.86 14.98
N TYR A 148 -13.99 -3.79 13.68
CA TYR A 148 -14.56 -2.75 12.82
C TYR A 148 -14.91 -3.27 11.42
N SER A 149 -16.19 -3.32 11.13
CA SER A 149 -16.75 -3.80 9.85
C SER A 149 -16.77 -2.76 8.72
N GLY A 150 -16.31 -1.55 8.98
CA GLY A 150 -16.28 -0.45 8.00
C GLY A 150 -15.05 -0.44 7.09
N PHE A 151 -14.08 -1.32 7.31
CA PHE A 151 -12.99 -1.52 6.35
C PHE A 151 -13.52 -2.18 5.07
N GLU A 152 -13.07 -1.68 3.93
CA GLU A 152 -13.45 -2.17 2.60
C GLU A 152 -12.31 -2.96 1.95
N PHE A 153 -11.08 -2.70 2.36
CA PHE A 153 -9.89 -3.36 1.85
C PHE A 153 -8.75 -3.35 2.87
N CYS A 154 -7.76 -4.21 2.61
CA CYS A 154 -6.52 -4.22 3.37
C CYS A 154 -5.32 -4.36 2.43
N GLN A 155 -4.15 -3.93 2.90
CA GLN A 155 -2.88 -4.09 2.18
C GLN A 155 -1.97 -5.01 2.99
N LEU A 156 -1.65 -6.18 2.43
CA LEU A 156 -0.89 -7.24 3.07
C LEU A 156 0.39 -7.58 2.30
N GLN A 157 1.42 -7.95 3.01
CA GLN A 157 2.62 -8.52 2.43
C GLN A 157 2.36 -9.96 2.02
N TYR A 158 2.59 -10.28 0.73
CA TYR A 158 2.44 -11.64 0.23
C TYR A 158 3.35 -11.92 -0.96
N ASN A 159 4.09 -13.02 -0.90
CA ASN A 159 4.94 -13.54 -1.96
C ASN A 159 5.30 -15.01 -1.64
N TYR A 160 5.90 -15.73 -2.58
CA TYR A 160 6.19 -17.17 -2.41
C TYR A 160 7.26 -17.53 -1.34
N ILE A 161 7.96 -16.53 -0.79
CA ILE A 161 8.91 -16.73 0.32
C ILE A 161 8.25 -16.54 1.69
N ASP A 162 7.28 -15.61 1.75
CA ASP A 162 6.64 -15.18 3.00
C ASP A 162 5.20 -15.76 3.11
N GLU A 163 4.90 -16.86 2.40
CA GLU A 163 3.57 -17.46 2.32
C GLU A 163 3.03 -17.90 3.68
N ASP A 164 3.86 -18.56 4.47
CA ASP A 164 3.44 -19.16 5.74
C ASP A 164 3.23 -18.16 6.88
N GLY A 165 3.58 -16.87 6.67
CA GLY A 165 3.36 -15.82 7.68
C GLY A 165 4.10 -16.03 8.99
N GLU A 166 4.85 -17.13 9.13
CA GLU A 166 5.44 -17.54 10.38
C GLU A 166 6.94 -17.20 10.48
N LYS A 167 7.32 -16.62 11.60
CA LYS A 167 8.66 -16.57 12.20
C LYS A 167 9.72 -15.64 11.62
N ARG A 168 9.63 -15.12 10.39
CA ARG A 168 10.65 -14.21 9.82
C ARG A 168 10.14 -12.83 9.47
N THR A 169 8.86 -12.69 9.24
CA THR A 169 8.20 -11.44 8.87
C THR A 169 6.95 -11.27 9.73
N GLN A 170 6.75 -10.11 10.31
CA GLN A 170 5.51 -9.76 11.00
C GLN A 170 4.41 -9.52 9.96
N ASN A 171 3.88 -10.60 9.40
CA ASN A 171 2.79 -10.55 8.43
C ASN A 171 1.90 -11.80 8.55
N PRO A 172 0.62 -11.71 8.21
CA PRO A 172 -0.33 -12.81 8.34
C PRO A 172 -0.29 -13.82 7.17
N GLY A 173 0.52 -13.58 6.12
CA GLY A 173 0.69 -14.45 4.97
C GLY A 173 -0.62 -14.89 4.32
N MET A 174 -0.66 -16.15 3.81
CA MET A 174 -1.86 -16.76 3.21
C MET A 174 -3.04 -16.82 4.18
N GLN A 175 -2.80 -16.97 5.48
CA GLN A 175 -3.90 -16.99 6.47
C GLN A 175 -4.61 -15.63 6.51
N GLY A 176 -3.86 -14.53 6.39
CA GLY A 176 -4.41 -13.18 6.32
C GLY A 176 -5.24 -12.96 5.06
N LEU A 177 -4.74 -13.41 3.89
CA LEU A 177 -5.49 -13.33 2.64
C LEU A 177 -6.85 -14.04 2.74
N LYS A 178 -6.85 -15.30 3.18
CA LYS A 178 -8.07 -16.09 3.36
C LYS A 178 -9.05 -15.44 4.35
N TYR A 179 -8.52 -14.89 5.44
CA TYR A 179 -9.37 -14.22 6.42
C TYR A 179 -9.97 -12.91 5.88
N ALA A 180 -9.19 -12.12 5.15
CA ALA A 180 -9.67 -10.92 4.47
C ALA A 180 -10.81 -11.26 3.49
N ALA A 181 -10.64 -12.29 2.66
CA ALA A 181 -11.67 -12.78 1.74
C ALA A 181 -12.95 -13.23 2.48
N GLN A 182 -12.84 -13.94 3.61
CA GLN A 182 -13.99 -14.32 4.44
C GLN A 182 -14.75 -13.11 5.00
N LYS A 183 -14.06 -12.00 5.20
CA LYS A 183 -14.64 -10.72 5.65
C LYS A 183 -15.12 -9.83 4.51
N ASN A 184 -15.03 -10.29 3.26
CA ASN A 184 -15.32 -9.52 2.05
C ASN A 184 -14.47 -8.24 1.92
N LEU A 185 -13.23 -8.26 2.42
CA LEU A 185 -12.26 -7.18 2.21
C LEU A 185 -11.57 -7.38 0.87
N GLY A 186 -11.45 -6.31 0.09
CA GLY A 186 -10.53 -6.29 -1.04
C GLY A 186 -9.07 -6.44 -0.54
N VAL A 187 -8.25 -7.19 -1.24
CA VAL A 187 -6.85 -7.39 -0.87
C VAL A 187 -5.93 -6.72 -1.87
N ILE A 188 -5.05 -5.85 -1.38
CA ILE A 188 -3.94 -5.28 -2.14
C ILE A 188 -2.65 -5.91 -1.61
N VAL A 189 -1.87 -6.48 -2.51
CA VAL A 189 -0.61 -7.11 -2.13
C VAL A 189 0.53 -6.12 -2.21
N MET A 190 1.29 -6.02 -1.12
CA MET A 190 2.58 -5.33 -1.08
C MET A 190 3.72 -6.35 -0.99
N GLU A 191 4.94 -5.92 -1.32
CA GLU A 191 6.17 -6.74 -1.28
C GLU A 191 6.08 -8.02 -2.16
N SER A 192 5.29 -8.01 -3.23
CA SER A 192 5.18 -9.10 -4.21
C SER A 192 6.54 -9.49 -4.81
N LEU A 193 7.46 -8.55 -4.93
CA LEU A 193 8.85 -8.76 -5.36
C LEU A 193 9.87 -8.67 -4.22
N ARG A 194 9.41 -8.52 -2.97
CA ARG A 194 10.25 -8.41 -1.76
C ARG A 194 11.37 -7.37 -1.92
N GLY A 195 10.98 -6.14 -2.23
CA GLY A 195 11.93 -5.06 -2.50
C GLY A 195 12.80 -5.23 -3.73
N GLY A 196 12.46 -6.15 -4.65
CA GLY A 196 13.22 -6.50 -5.84
C GLY A 196 14.08 -7.77 -5.69
N LEU A 197 14.17 -8.35 -4.49
CA LEU A 197 14.95 -9.57 -4.25
C LEU A 197 14.47 -10.73 -5.13
N LEU A 198 13.16 -10.89 -5.32
CA LEU A 198 12.58 -11.97 -6.11
C LEU A 198 12.71 -11.73 -7.63
N ALA A 199 13.02 -10.53 -8.06
CA ALA A 199 13.34 -10.24 -9.45
C ALA A 199 14.79 -10.65 -9.82
N ASN A 200 15.67 -10.78 -8.84
CA ASN A 200 17.04 -11.23 -9.02
C ASN A 200 17.45 -12.27 -7.97
N PRO A 201 16.84 -13.46 -8.00
CA PRO A 201 17.10 -14.52 -7.02
C PRO A 201 18.50 -15.12 -7.20
N PRO A 202 19.00 -15.93 -6.24
CA PRO A 202 20.23 -16.71 -6.34
C PRO A 202 20.28 -17.61 -7.58
N ALA A 203 21.51 -18.03 -7.96
CA ALA A 203 21.72 -18.84 -9.16
C ALA A 203 20.91 -20.15 -9.16
N GLU A 204 20.85 -20.84 -8.03
CA GLU A 204 20.12 -22.10 -7.89
C GLU A 204 18.62 -21.94 -8.18
N VAL A 205 18.04 -20.81 -7.81
CA VAL A 205 16.62 -20.51 -8.10
C VAL A 205 16.45 -20.13 -9.57
N LYS A 206 17.40 -19.39 -10.15
CA LYS A 206 17.40 -19.08 -11.60
C LYS A 206 17.46 -20.36 -12.44
N ASP A 207 18.27 -21.34 -12.03
CA ASP A 207 18.39 -22.63 -12.71
C ASP A 207 17.06 -23.42 -12.65
N ILE A 208 16.35 -23.37 -11.51
CA ILE A 208 15.01 -23.99 -11.42
C ILE A 208 14.05 -23.32 -12.41
N PHE A 209 14.02 -21.99 -12.47
CA PHE A 209 13.14 -21.27 -13.39
C PHE A 209 13.50 -21.50 -14.86
N ALA A 210 14.80 -21.61 -15.18
CA ALA A 210 15.29 -21.86 -16.54
C ALA A 210 14.92 -23.28 -17.04
N ASN A 211 14.76 -24.23 -16.14
CA ASN A 211 14.36 -25.61 -16.46
C ASN A 211 12.83 -25.83 -16.46
N ALA A 212 12.04 -24.81 -16.20
CA ALA A 212 10.58 -24.90 -16.28
C ALA A 212 10.12 -24.94 -17.75
N ASP A 213 9.02 -25.65 -18.03
CA ASP A 213 8.45 -25.78 -19.38
C ASP A 213 8.12 -24.42 -20.01
N ASN A 214 7.70 -23.47 -19.19
CA ASN A 214 7.43 -22.09 -19.58
C ASN A 214 8.54 -21.17 -19.07
N GLN A 215 9.46 -20.77 -19.94
CA GLN A 215 10.52 -19.85 -19.57
C GLN A 215 9.95 -18.46 -19.30
N ARG A 216 10.17 -17.94 -18.09
CA ARG A 216 9.75 -16.61 -17.64
C ARG A 216 10.87 -15.92 -16.87
N LEU A 217 10.82 -14.60 -16.85
CA LEU A 217 11.69 -13.83 -15.96
C LEU A 217 11.33 -14.12 -14.49
N PRO A 218 12.30 -14.11 -13.55
CA PRO A 218 12.01 -14.31 -12.12
C PRO A 218 10.93 -13.37 -11.57
N ALA A 219 10.92 -12.11 -11.99
CA ALA A 219 9.88 -11.15 -11.61
C ALA A 219 8.49 -11.59 -12.09
N GLU A 220 8.37 -12.17 -13.29
CA GLU A 220 7.10 -12.68 -13.79
C GLU A 220 6.61 -13.87 -12.98
N TRP A 221 7.49 -14.80 -12.61
CA TRP A 221 7.13 -15.91 -11.72
C TRP A 221 6.57 -15.40 -10.38
N ALA A 222 7.24 -14.41 -9.76
CA ALA A 222 6.79 -13.84 -8.48
C ALA A 222 5.45 -13.13 -8.58
N LEU A 223 5.20 -12.37 -9.66
CA LEU A 223 3.92 -11.70 -9.86
C LEU A 223 2.80 -12.68 -10.16
N ARG A 224 3.04 -13.70 -11.00
CA ARG A 224 2.05 -14.74 -11.30
C ARG A 224 1.65 -15.54 -10.07
N TYR A 225 2.59 -15.86 -9.18
CA TYR A 225 2.29 -16.49 -7.91
C TYR A 225 1.23 -15.72 -7.12
N VAL A 226 1.37 -14.38 -7.07
CA VAL A 226 0.39 -13.51 -6.39
C VAL A 226 -0.95 -13.50 -7.14
N TRP A 227 -0.93 -13.38 -8.48
CA TRP A 227 -2.15 -13.28 -9.30
C TRP A 227 -2.94 -14.60 -9.38
N GLU A 228 -2.32 -15.74 -9.10
CA GLU A 228 -3.00 -17.05 -9.06
C GLU A 228 -3.74 -17.26 -7.73
N SER A 229 -3.53 -16.41 -6.72
CA SER A 229 -4.29 -16.46 -5.48
C SER A 229 -5.70 -15.90 -5.70
N GLN A 230 -6.72 -16.71 -5.39
CA GLN A 230 -8.13 -16.35 -5.61
C GLN A 230 -8.60 -15.19 -4.71
N GLU A 231 -7.85 -14.89 -3.67
CA GLU A 231 -8.15 -13.89 -2.67
C GLU A 231 -7.60 -12.48 -3.04
N VAL A 232 -6.82 -12.36 -4.12
CA VAL A 232 -6.15 -11.11 -4.55
C VAL A 232 -6.87 -10.49 -5.74
#